data_a4ac7f97e3a85bc9fb737d25d293721c
#
_entry.id   a4ac7f97e3a85bc9fb737d25d293721c
#
_cell.length_a   1.000
_cell.length_b   1.000
_cell.length_c   1.000
_cell.angle_alpha   90.00
_cell.angle_beta   90.00
_cell.angle_gamma   90.00
#
_symmetry.space_group_name_H-M   'P 1'
#
loop_
_entity.id
_entity.type
_entity.pdbx_description
1 polymer ?
#
loop_
_entity_poly.entity_id
_entity_poly.type
_entity_poly.pdbx_seq_one_letter_code
_entity_poly.pdbx_strand_id
1 'polypeptide(L)'
;ASDVYKRQELGTGRKAGILDIWISVTTGHHGVPPKLKENLNNFTSQNKKDAFQYLEEALKLFPLAEIPVCFKQKEVRHRTKYYSWVISGLVVLCDWIGSNEKFFQWVDEEFPLKVYWEKALSEAERALAILPPSPKVSEFQNIRSLFPYIHTPSPLQEVSTEIQLNKIGAQLFILEDLTGSGKTEAALTLAKRLMSSGRANGIFYALPTMATANAMYSRLVDVLSKLYLPGSKPSLILAHSRSRLMEGFTSKIWDNLLKGSSEFNNETPVYAGCASWFAESSKKALLADVGVGTIDQALMGVLQFRHNNLR
;
A
#
# COMPACT_ATOMS: atom_id res chain seq x y z
N ALA A 1 2.50 -7.18 28.97
CA ALA A 1 3.49 -6.93 30.03
C ALA A 1 4.41 -5.76 29.64
N SER A 2 4.98 -5.76 28.43
CA SER A 2 5.90 -4.67 27.98
C SER A 2 5.25 -3.29 28.01
N ASP A 3 3.98 -3.19 27.67
CA ASP A 3 3.27 -1.90 27.54
C ASP A 3 2.94 -1.29 28.90
N VAL A 4 2.65 -2.12 29.90
CA VAL A 4 2.39 -1.68 31.28
C VAL A 4 3.69 -1.21 31.92
N TYR A 5 4.80 -1.92 31.68
CA TYR A 5 6.12 -1.55 32.23
C TYR A 5 6.64 -0.23 31.63
N LYS A 6 6.60 -0.08 30.31
CA LYS A 6 6.98 1.16 29.63
C LYS A 6 6.14 2.36 30.06
N ARG A 7 4.87 2.15 30.39
CA ARG A 7 3.99 3.22 30.87
C ARG A 7 4.34 3.68 32.28
N GLN A 8 4.78 2.78 33.18
CA GLN A 8 5.20 3.15 34.52
C GLN A 8 6.51 3.92 34.53
N GLU A 9 7.50 3.51 33.75
CA GLU A 9 8.77 4.23 33.66
C GLU A 9 8.66 5.60 32.96
N LEU A 10 7.73 5.75 32.01
CA LEU A 10 7.57 6.98 31.23
C LEU A 10 6.64 8.01 31.89
N GLY A 11 6.15 7.76 33.11
CA GLY A 11 5.39 8.71 33.89
C GLY A 11 4.07 9.16 33.23
N THR A 12 3.46 8.34 32.39
CA THR A 12 2.25 8.68 31.66
C THR A 12 1.01 8.51 32.54
N GLY A 13 0.86 9.40 33.52
CA GLY A 13 -0.39 9.52 34.27
C GLY A 13 -1.53 9.99 33.36
N ARG A 14 -2.60 9.23 33.30
CA ARG A 14 -3.98 9.48 32.85
C ARG A 14 -4.27 10.17 31.49
N LYS A 15 -3.34 10.64 30.71
CA LYS A 15 -3.58 11.14 29.34
C LYS A 15 -2.82 10.29 28.37
N ALA A 16 -3.52 9.66 27.43
CA ALA A 16 -2.90 8.90 26.34
C ALA A 16 -1.77 9.72 25.71
N GLY A 17 -0.53 9.31 25.93
CA GLY A 17 0.67 9.98 25.44
C GLY A 17 0.91 9.66 23.96
N ILE A 18 1.97 10.24 23.38
CA ILE A 18 2.44 9.89 22.03
C ILE A 18 2.73 8.39 21.93
N LEU A 19 3.30 7.79 22.96
CA LEU A 19 3.59 6.36 23.01
C LEU A 19 2.35 5.48 22.90
N ASP A 20 1.22 5.90 23.48
CA ASP A 20 -0.03 5.17 23.34
C ASP A 20 -0.49 5.11 21.88
N ILE A 21 -0.23 6.18 21.11
CA ILE A 21 -0.53 6.22 19.68
C ILE A 21 0.34 5.18 18.95
N TRP A 22 1.65 5.18 19.19
CA TRP A 22 2.59 4.26 18.57
C TRP A 22 2.30 2.80 18.93
N ILE A 23 2.05 2.52 20.21
CA ILE A 23 1.69 1.19 20.68
C ILE A 23 0.38 0.72 20.03
N SER A 24 -0.62 1.58 19.97
CA SER A 24 -1.91 1.25 19.36
C SER A 24 -1.77 0.93 17.87
N VAL A 25 -0.91 1.64 17.16
CA VAL A 25 -0.63 1.41 15.75
C VAL A 25 0.05 0.07 15.52
N THR A 26 1.06 -0.26 16.32
CA THR A 26 1.82 -1.50 16.16
C THR A 26 1.06 -2.73 16.64
N THR A 27 0.27 -2.62 17.70
CA THR A 27 -0.52 -3.75 18.24
C THR A 27 -1.89 -3.90 17.59
N GLY A 28 -2.35 -2.87 16.87
CA GLY A 28 -3.67 -2.81 16.22
C GLY A 28 -3.67 -3.22 14.75
N HIS A 29 -2.58 -3.76 14.21
CA HIS A 29 -2.48 -4.10 12.76
C HIS A 29 -3.50 -5.15 12.31
N HIS A 30 -4.03 -5.98 13.21
CA HIS A 30 -5.17 -6.88 12.94
C HIS A 30 -6.55 -6.19 12.98
N GLY A 31 -6.60 -4.86 13.12
CA GLY A 31 -7.83 -4.04 12.98
C GLY A 31 -8.25 -3.29 14.24
N VAL A 32 -8.14 -3.86 15.43
CA VAL A 32 -8.51 -3.19 16.68
C VAL A 32 -7.36 -3.29 17.68
N PRO A 33 -6.83 -2.15 18.16
CA PRO A 33 -5.83 -2.18 19.22
C PRO A 33 -6.36 -2.89 20.48
N PRO A 34 -5.55 -3.73 21.13
CA PRO A 34 -5.97 -4.41 22.35
C PRO A 34 -6.32 -3.40 23.44
N LYS A 35 -7.41 -3.67 24.16
CA LYS A 35 -7.82 -2.86 25.30
C LYS A 35 -6.84 -3.12 26.46
N LEU A 36 -6.13 -2.07 26.88
CA LEU A 36 -5.09 -2.14 27.93
C LEU A 36 -5.61 -2.44 29.36
N LYS A 37 -6.88 -2.78 29.49
CA LYS A 37 -7.52 -3.19 30.77
C LYS A 37 -7.65 -4.70 30.93
N GLU A 38 -7.07 -5.50 30.03
CA GLU A 38 -7.12 -6.93 30.18
C GLU A 38 -6.27 -7.37 31.37
N ASN A 39 -6.87 -8.21 32.18
CA ASN A 39 -6.36 -8.59 33.48
C ASN A 39 -5.18 -9.57 33.28
N LEU A 40 -3.97 -9.15 33.65
CA LEU A 40 -2.77 -10.01 33.60
C LEU A 40 -2.89 -11.28 34.48
N ASN A 41 -3.96 -11.41 35.27
CA ASN A 41 -4.22 -12.58 36.09
C ASN A 41 -4.52 -13.86 35.28
N ASN A 42 -4.83 -13.72 33.99
CA ASN A 42 -5.05 -14.87 33.10
C ASN A 42 -3.75 -15.54 32.63
N PHE A 43 -2.60 -14.96 32.90
CA PHE A 43 -1.30 -15.53 32.54
C PHE A 43 -0.66 -16.25 33.71
N THR A 44 -0.17 -17.46 33.47
CA THR A 44 0.58 -18.23 34.45
C THR A 44 1.89 -17.50 34.82
N SER A 45 2.48 -17.89 35.97
CA SER A 45 3.79 -17.36 36.35
C SER A 45 4.87 -17.69 35.30
N GLN A 46 4.78 -18.84 34.65
CA GLN A 46 5.70 -19.25 33.59
C GLN A 46 5.53 -18.36 32.37
N ASN A 47 4.32 -18.15 31.85
CA ASN A 47 4.09 -17.24 30.71
C ASN A 47 4.64 -15.82 30.95
N LYS A 48 4.54 -15.32 32.17
CA LYS A 48 5.10 -14.01 32.54
C LYS A 48 6.62 -14.03 32.49
N LYS A 49 7.25 -15.11 33.04
CA LYS A 49 8.71 -15.27 33.02
C LYS A 49 9.25 -15.34 31.58
N ASP A 50 8.61 -16.16 30.74
CA ASP A 50 9.01 -16.30 29.33
C ASP A 50 8.87 -14.98 28.56
N ALA A 51 7.78 -14.24 28.78
CA ALA A 51 7.60 -12.91 28.18
C ALA A 51 8.67 -11.91 28.63
N PHE A 52 9.10 -11.95 29.89
CA PHE A 52 10.17 -11.08 30.38
C PHE A 52 11.51 -11.47 29.76
N GLN A 53 11.83 -12.75 29.71
CA GLN A 53 13.06 -13.22 29.08
C GLN A 53 13.14 -12.82 27.60
N TYR A 54 12.04 -13.01 26.86
CA TYR A 54 11.93 -12.55 25.47
C TYR A 54 12.15 -11.04 25.35
N LEU A 55 11.56 -10.25 26.24
CA LEU A 55 11.70 -8.81 26.25
C LEU A 55 13.16 -8.38 26.50
N GLU A 56 13.85 -9.03 27.43
CA GLU A 56 15.27 -8.75 27.72
C GLU A 56 16.15 -9.01 26.49
N GLU A 57 15.94 -10.14 25.82
CA GLU A 57 16.67 -10.46 24.58
C GLU A 57 16.33 -9.48 23.43
N ALA A 58 15.08 -9.10 23.29
CA ALA A 58 14.65 -8.12 22.31
C ALA A 58 15.26 -6.73 22.55
N LEU A 59 15.42 -6.32 23.81
CA LEU A 59 16.05 -5.05 24.19
C LEU A 59 17.57 -5.04 23.93
N LYS A 60 18.22 -6.20 23.92
CA LYS A 60 19.62 -6.30 23.48
C LYS A 60 19.77 -6.05 21.99
N LEU A 61 18.82 -6.49 21.18
CA LEU A 61 18.79 -6.25 19.73
C LEU A 61 18.33 -4.82 19.39
N PHE A 62 17.36 -4.33 20.10
CA PHE A 62 16.70 -3.03 19.90
C PHE A 62 16.82 -2.18 21.16
N PRO A 63 18.01 -1.63 21.46
CA PRO A 63 18.18 -0.81 22.65
C PRO A 63 17.23 0.39 22.62
N LEU A 64 16.63 0.69 23.77
CA LEU A 64 15.74 1.82 23.89
C LEU A 64 16.51 3.11 23.66
N ALA A 65 16.16 3.84 22.62
CA ALA A 65 16.63 5.20 22.42
C ALA A 65 15.96 6.13 23.44
N GLU A 66 16.65 7.18 23.83
CA GLU A 66 16.04 8.26 24.62
C GLU A 66 14.86 8.87 23.85
N ILE A 67 13.74 9.06 24.57
CA ILE A 67 12.55 9.67 23.97
C ILE A 67 12.85 11.14 23.73
N PRO A 68 12.79 11.60 22.47
CA PRO A 68 13.07 13.01 22.18
C PRO A 68 12.18 13.96 22.98
N VAL A 69 12.75 15.00 23.55
CA VAL A 69 12.03 16.00 24.36
C VAL A 69 10.87 16.62 23.58
N CYS A 70 11.00 16.74 22.26
CA CYS A 70 9.95 17.24 21.38
C CYS A 70 8.63 16.43 21.45
N PHE A 71 8.68 15.16 21.85
CA PHE A 71 7.48 14.32 22.01
C PHE A 71 6.53 14.83 23.11
N LYS A 72 7.01 15.67 24.01
CA LYS A 72 6.17 16.34 25.02
C LYS A 72 5.35 17.50 24.44
N GLN A 73 5.70 18.00 23.26
CA GLN A 73 5.05 19.14 22.62
C GLN A 73 3.68 18.75 22.03
N LYS A 74 2.68 19.62 22.22
CA LYS A 74 1.31 19.41 21.73
C LYS A 74 1.25 19.28 20.20
N GLU A 75 2.06 20.08 19.51
CA GLU A 75 2.14 20.06 18.04
C GLU A 75 2.65 18.71 17.51
N VAL A 76 3.72 18.18 18.11
CA VAL A 76 4.28 16.89 17.75
C VAL A 76 3.26 15.76 17.97
N ARG A 77 2.49 15.85 19.07
CA ARG A 77 1.41 14.88 19.34
C ARG A 77 0.31 14.95 18.28
N HIS A 78 -0.06 16.14 17.82
CA HIS A 78 -1.06 16.30 16.76
C HIS A 78 -0.56 15.67 15.45
N ARG A 79 0.66 15.98 15.06
CA ARG A 79 1.31 15.38 13.87
C ARG A 79 1.46 13.87 13.99
N THR A 80 1.82 13.35 15.16
CA THR A 80 1.91 11.90 15.40
C THR A 80 0.59 11.19 15.15
N LYS A 81 -0.54 11.78 15.57
CA LYS A 81 -1.86 11.23 15.25
C LYS A 81 -2.11 11.14 13.75
N TYR A 82 -1.68 12.14 13.00
CA TYR A 82 -1.82 12.15 11.55
C TYR A 82 -0.92 11.07 10.90
N TYR A 83 0.35 11.04 11.27
CA TYR A 83 1.30 10.07 10.72
C TYR A 83 1.10 8.64 11.24
N SER A 84 0.36 8.45 12.33
CA SER A 84 0.06 7.11 12.88
C SER A 84 -0.61 6.20 11.85
N TRP A 85 -1.39 6.75 10.94
CA TRP A 85 -2.04 5.99 9.87
C TRP A 85 -1.04 5.45 8.85
N VAL A 86 -0.05 6.24 8.48
CA VAL A 86 1.02 5.81 7.56
C VAL A 86 1.84 4.68 8.21
N ILE A 87 2.17 4.84 9.49
CA ILE A 87 2.89 3.80 10.23
C ILE A 87 2.03 2.53 10.39
N SER A 88 0.73 2.68 10.63
CA SER A 88 -0.18 1.53 10.68
C SER A 88 -0.16 0.74 9.35
N GLY A 89 -0.24 1.45 8.22
CA GLY A 89 -0.12 0.83 6.91
C GLY A 89 1.21 0.10 6.71
N LEU A 90 2.32 0.72 7.14
CA LEU A 90 3.63 0.09 7.07
C LEU A 90 3.72 -1.17 7.94
N VAL A 91 3.20 -1.14 9.16
CA VAL A 91 3.17 -2.32 10.06
C VAL A 91 2.34 -3.44 9.44
N VAL A 92 1.16 -3.13 8.87
CA VAL A 92 0.33 -4.12 8.16
C VAL A 92 1.08 -4.72 6.97
N LEU A 93 1.81 -3.90 6.20
CA LEU A 93 2.61 -4.38 5.07
C LEU A 93 3.74 -5.30 5.54
N CYS A 94 4.46 -4.92 6.60
CA CYS A 94 5.51 -5.75 7.19
C CYS A 94 4.96 -7.09 7.71
N ASP A 95 3.78 -7.06 8.35
CA ASP A 95 3.10 -8.27 8.82
C ASP A 95 2.73 -9.19 7.64
N TRP A 96 2.18 -8.66 6.57
CA TRP A 96 1.84 -9.46 5.38
C TRP A 96 3.06 -10.07 4.69
N ILE A 97 4.20 -9.38 4.69
CA ILE A 97 5.45 -9.90 4.13
C ILE A 97 6.03 -10.95 5.08
N GLY A 98 6.11 -10.62 6.37
CA GLY A 98 6.68 -11.49 7.40
C GLY A 98 5.88 -12.76 7.67
N SER A 99 4.57 -12.75 7.37
CA SER A 99 3.70 -13.94 7.45
C SER A 99 3.70 -14.79 6.17
N ASN A 100 4.50 -14.44 5.18
CA ASN A 100 4.56 -15.20 3.93
C ASN A 100 5.53 -16.37 4.06
N GLU A 101 5.01 -17.59 4.14
CA GLU A 101 5.77 -18.83 4.31
C GLU A 101 6.76 -19.12 3.18
N LYS A 102 6.63 -18.47 2.01
CA LYS A 102 7.60 -18.58 0.92
C LYS A 102 8.96 -17.96 1.28
N PHE A 103 8.95 -16.96 2.15
CA PHE A 103 10.15 -16.27 2.62
C PHE A 103 10.49 -16.64 4.06
N PHE A 104 9.51 -16.62 4.93
CA PHE A 104 9.65 -16.85 6.37
C PHE A 104 9.05 -18.20 6.71
N GLN A 105 9.80 -19.27 6.47
CA GLN A 105 9.39 -20.62 6.78
C GLN A 105 9.30 -20.81 8.29
N TRP A 106 8.35 -21.63 8.70
CA TRP A 106 8.25 -22.08 10.09
C TRP A 106 9.53 -22.80 10.52
N VAL A 107 10.01 -22.49 11.72
CA VAL A 107 11.25 -23.05 12.28
C VAL A 107 10.91 -23.72 13.61
N ASP A 108 11.12 -25.02 13.70
CA ASP A 108 10.88 -25.81 14.91
C ASP A 108 12.09 -25.83 15.85
N GLU A 109 13.27 -25.37 15.39
CA GLU A 109 14.48 -25.37 16.18
C GLU A 109 14.57 -24.13 17.06
N GLU A 110 15.07 -24.31 18.29
CA GLU A 110 15.35 -23.19 19.19
C GLU A 110 16.63 -22.49 18.78
N PHE A 111 16.54 -21.20 18.46
CA PHE A 111 17.70 -20.35 18.18
C PHE A 111 17.77 -19.19 19.18
N PRO A 112 19.00 -18.76 19.54
CA PRO A 112 19.16 -17.45 20.18
C PRO A 112 18.51 -16.36 19.32
N LEU A 113 17.78 -15.43 19.94
CA LEU A 113 17.03 -14.40 19.23
C LEU A 113 17.90 -13.59 18.24
N LYS A 114 19.17 -13.37 18.57
CA LYS A 114 20.12 -12.68 17.68
C LYS A 114 20.36 -13.47 16.39
N VAL A 115 20.57 -14.77 16.47
CA VAL A 115 20.79 -15.64 15.30
C VAL A 115 19.54 -15.70 14.43
N TYR A 116 18.36 -15.82 15.07
CA TYR A 116 17.08 -15.75 14.35
C TYR A 116 16.93 -14.41 13.63
N TRP A 117 17.26 -13.30 14.28
CA TRP A 117 17.18 -11.96 13.71
C TRP A 117 18.06 -11.79 12.47
N GLU A 118 19.32 -12.25 12.52
CA GLU A 118 20.24 -12.19 11.38
C GLU A 118 19.71 -13.00 10.18
N LYS A 119 19.14 -14.19 10.45
CA LYS A 119 18.45 -14.99 9.42
C LYS A 119 17.24 -14.26 8.86
N ALA A 120 16.39 -13.70 9.73
CA ALA A 120 15.18 -12.97 9.32
C ALA A 120 15.50 -11.74 8.46
N LEU A 121 16.59 -11.02 8.74
CA LEU A 121 17.06 -9.91 7.90
C LEU A 121 17.44 -10.38 6.50
N SER A 122 18.17 -11.48 6.39
CA SER A 122 18.53 -12.04 5.07
C SER A 122 17.29 -12.45 4.28
N GLU A 123 16.31 -13.08 4.92
CA GLU A 123 15.05 -13.42 4.25
C GLU A 123 14.22 -12.19 3.87
N ALA A 124 14.25 -11.13 4.69
CA ALA A 124 13.61 -9.87 4.36
C ALA A 124 14.24 -9.20 3.13
N GLU A 125 15.56 -9.21 3.02
CA GLU A 125 16.28 -8.72 1.84
C GLU A 125 15.91 -9.50 0.59
N ARG A 126 15.82 -10.83 0.68
CA ARG A 126 15.34 -11.70 -0.41
C ARG A 126 13.89 -11.38 -0.80
N ALA A 127 13.01 -11.19 0.18
CA ALA A 127 11.61 -10.82 -0.07
C ALA A 127 11.49 -9.47 -0.78
N LEU A 128 12.29 -8.48 -0.36
CA LEU A 128 12.32 -7.15 -0.97
C LEU A 128 12.93 -7.16 -2.39
N ALA A 129 13.94 -8.00 -2.63
CA ALA A 129 14.58 -8.11 -3.94
C ALA A 129 13.63 -8.66 -5.04
N ILE A 130 12.57 -9.36 -4.64
CA ILE A 130 11.56 -9.88 -5.58
C ILE A 130 10.53 -8.80 -5.95
N LEU A 131 10.37 -7.75 -5.13
CA LEU A 131 9.47 -6.66 -5.46
C LEU A 131 10.00 -5.90 -6.69
N PRO A 132 9.16 -5.67 -7.69
CA PRO A 132 9.60 -4.90 -8.85
C PRO A 132 9.95 -3.48 -8.41
N PRO A 133 10.98 -2.88 -9.02
CA PRO A 133 11.26 -1.48 -8.79
C PRO A 133 10.06 -0.63 -9.20
N SER A 134 9.81 0.47 -8.48
CA SER A 134 8.72 1.40 -8.81
C SER A 134 8.85 1.85 -10.27
N PRO A 135 7.79 1.72 -11.08
CA PRO A 135 7.85 2.05 -12.49
C PRO A 135 8.06 3.56 -12.66
N LYS A 136 8.91 3.93 -13.60
CA LYS A 136 9.17 5.34 -13.90
C LYS A 136 8.07 5.91 -14.78
N VAL A 137 7.41 6.95 -14.32
CA VAL A 137 6.35 7.64 -15.08
C VAL A 137 6.97 8.36 -16.29
N SER A 138 6.34 8.19 -17.46
CA SER A 138 6.73 8.93 -18.66
C SER A 138 6.25 10.39 -18.57
N GLU A 139 6.86 11.29 -19.30
CA GLU A 139 6.39 12.67 -19.40
C GLU A 139 5.05 12.76 -20.13
N PHE A 140 4.21 13.71 -19.70
CA PHE A 140 3.00 14.04 -20.42
C PHE A 140 3.31 15.01 -21.55
N GLN A 141 3.02 14.63 -22.77
CA GLN A 141 3.20 15.49 -23.93
C GLN A 141 1.89 16.17 -24.33
N ASN A 142 0.86 15.39 -24.60
CA ASN A 142 -0.49 15.83 -24.96
C ASN A 142 -1.48 14.68 -24.84
N ILE A 143 -2.78 14.95 -25.03
CA ILE A 143 -3.83 13.94 -24.91
C ILE A 143 -3.69 12.80 -25.94
N ARG A 144 -3.18 13.08 -27.14
CA ARG A 144 -3.00 12.07 -28.20
C ARG A 144 -1.91 11.07 -27.87
N SER A 145 -0.95 11.44 -27.01
CA SER A 145 0.08 10.52 -26.54
C SER A 145 -0.53 9.38 -25.68
N LEU A 146 -1.63 9.65 -24.99
CA LEU A 146 -2.41 8.65 -24.26
C LEU A 146 -3.48 7.99 -25.14
N PHE A 147 -4.18 8.79 -25.94
CA PHE A 147 -5.33 8.40 -26.73
C PHE A 147 -5.17 8.77 -28.20
N PRO A 148 -4.43 7.98 -29.00
CA PRO A 148 -4.13 8.31 -30.40
C PRO A 148 -5.37 8.47 -31.29
N TYR A 149 -6.50 7.88 -30.90
CA TYR A 149 -7.77 7.97 -31.61
C TYR A 149 -8.48 9.32 -31.44
N ILE A 150 -8.03 10.19 -30.51
CA ILE A 150 -8.59 11.52 -30.33
C ILE A 150 -7.94 12.47 -31.34
N HIS A 151 -8.59 12.68 -32.46
CA HIS A 151 -8.11 13.62 -33.48
C HIS A 151 -8.43 15.07 -33.13
N THR A 152 -9.63 15.31 -32.58
CA THR A 152 -10.09 16.61 -32.11
C THR A 152 -10.55 16.47 -30.66
N PRO A 153 -9.80 16.99 -29.69
CA PRO A 153 -10.22 16.98 -28.30
C PRO A 153 -11.53 17.72 -28.07
N SER A 154 -12.35 17.23 -27.16
CA SER A 154 -13.51 17.99 -26.67
C SER A 154 -13.08 19.16 -25.79
N PRO A 155 -13.91 20.20 -25.57
CA PRO A 155 -13.57 21.32 -24.68
C PRO A 155 -13.13 20.85 -23.28
N LEU A 156 -13.78 19.81 -22.72
CA LEU A 156 -13.40 19.22 -21.44
C LEU A 156 -12.01 18.58 -21.48
N GLN A 157 -11.68 17.92 -22.58
CA GLN A 157 -10.37 17.30 -22.78
C GLN A 157 -9.27 18.35 -22.97
N GLU A 158 -9.55 19.45 -23.65
CA GLU A 158 -8.62 20.59 -23.78
C GLU A 158 -8.36 21.20 -22.40
N VAL A 159 -9.40 21.54 -21.64
CA VAL A 159 -9.26 22.05 -20.27
C VAL A 159 -8.46 21.10 -19.40
N SER A 160 -8.69 19.78 -19.48
CA SER A 160 -7.94 18.80 -18.72
C SER A 160 -6.44 18.77 -19.05
N THR A 161 -6.10 19.17 -20.28
CA THR A 161 -4.72 19.27 -20.75
C THR A 161 -4.02 20.56 -20.29
N GLU A 162 -4.77 21.66 -20.14
CA GLU A 162 -4.20 23.00 -19.91
C GLU A 162 -4.33 23.48 -18.46
N ILE A 163 -5.34 23.03 -17.72
CA ILE A 163 -5.61 23.50 -16.36
C ILE A 163 -4.35 23.50 -15.50
N GLN A 164 -4.14 24.60 -14.78
CA GLN A 164 -3.01 24.73 -13.88
C GLN A 164 -3.13 23.79 -12.68
N LEU A 165 -2.12 22.96 -12.48
CA LEU A 165 -2.04 22.08 -11.32
C LEU A 165 -1.34 22.79 -10.16
N ASN A 166 -1.94 22.76 -8.97
CA ASN A 166 -1.31 23.33 -7.78
C ASN A 166 -0.01 22.62 -7.45
N LYS A 167 0.96 23.31 -6.94
CA LYS A 167 2.27 22.74 -6.60
C LYS A 167 2.25 21.92 -5.30
N ILE A 168 1.36 22.21 -4.37
CA ILE A 168 1.32 21.63 -3.02
C ILE A 168 -0.12 21.23 -2.65
N GLY A 169 -0.26 20.15 -1.89
CA GLY A 169 -1.53 19.70 -1.32
C GLY A 169 -2.38 18.83 -2.23
N ALA A 170 -3.41 18.22 -1.69
CA ALA A 170 -4.38 17.45 -2.45
C ALA A 170 -5.23 18.37 -3.34
N GLN A 171 -5.67 17.85 -4.47
CA GLN A 171 -6.55 18.56 -5.40
C GLN A 171 -7.78 17.72 -5.70
N LEU A 172 -8.93 18.36 -5.79
CA LEU A 172 -10.18 17.77 -6.21
C LEU A 172 -10.58 18.38 -7.56
N PHE A 173 -10.79 17.54 -8.57
CA PHE A 173 -11.32 17.91 -9.86
C PHE A 173 -12.70 17.31 -10.04
N ILE A 174 -13.68 18.12 -10.40
CA ILE A 174 -15.03 17.69 -10.73
C ILE A 174 -15.23 17.88 -12.23
N LEU A 175 -15.48 16.79 -12.95
CA LEU A 175 -15.66 16.81 -14.41
C LEU A 175 -17.13 16.53 -14.72
N GLU A 176 -17.82 17.56 -15.12
CA GLU A 176 -19.23 17.48 -15.53
C GLU A 176 -19.35 17.77 -17.03
N ASP A 177 -20.03 16.90 -17.75
CA ASP A 177 -20.31 17.04 -19.17
C ASP A 177 -21.34 15.97 -19.61
N LEU A 178 -21.79 16.05 -20.84
CA LEU A 178 -22.73 15.10 -21.42
C LEU A 178 -22.16 13.67 -21.47
N THR A 179 -23.02 12.68 -21.57
CA THR A 179 -22.59 11.29 -21.77
C THR A 179 -21.89 11.18 -23.12
N GLY A 180 -20.74 10.51 -23.15
CA GLY A 180 -19.94 10.36 -24.38
C GLY A 180 -18.97 11.50 -24.69
N SER A 181 -18.91 12.58 -23.90
CA SER A 181 -18.02 13.72 -24.11
C SER A 181 -16.53 13.46 -23.88
N GLY A 182 -16.16 12.23 -23.48
CA GLY A 182 -14.75 11.88 -23.18
C GLY A 182 -14.29 12.21 -21.77
N LYS A 183 -15.21 12.20 -20.77
CA LYS A 183 -14.86 12.43 -19.34
C LYS A 183 -13.79 11.48 -18.81
N THR A 184 -13.80 10.24 -19.24
CA THR A 184 -12.81 9.23 -18.82
C THR A 184 -11.42 9.58 -19.29
N GLU A 185 -11.30 9.97 -20.55
CA GLU A 185 -10.04 10.40 -21.15
C GLU A 185 -9.54 11.70 -20.51
N ALA A 186 -10.43 12.65 -20.22
CA ALA A 186 -10.10 13.87 -19.49
C ALA A 186 -9.59 13.56 -18.07
N ALA A 187 -10.25 12.68 -17.34
CA ALA A 187 -9.82 12.26 -15.99
C ALA A 187 -8.46 11.56 -16.01
N LEU A 188 -8.23 10.65 -16.95
CA LEU A 188 -6.93 9.96 -17.11
C LEU A 188 -5.81 10.91 -17.56
N THR A 189 -6.15 11.94 -18.35
CA THR A 189 -5.22 13.01 -18.73
C THR A 189 -4.77 13.80 -17.49
N LEU A 190 -5.70 14.20 -16.62
CA LEU A 190 -5.37 14.87 -15.36
C LEU A 190 -4.51 13.97 -14.44
N ALA A 191 -4.89 12.70 -14.30
CA ALA A 191 -4.12 11.74 -13.52
C ALA A 191 -2.68 11.60 -14.07
N LYS A 192 -2.53 11.45 -15.38
CA LYS A 192 -1.21 11.39 -16.04
C LYS A 192 -0.38 12.64 -15.81
N ARG A 193 -0.97 13.83 -15.88
CA ARG A 193 -0.29 15.10 -15.62
C ARG A 193 0.18 15.20 -14.17
N LEU A 194 -0.64 14.76 -13.22
CA LEU A 194 -0.25 14.68 -11.80
C LEU A 194 0.90 13.70 -11.60
N MET A 195 0.87 12.55 -12.26
CA MET A 195 1.97 11.58 -12.22
C MET A 195 3.26 12.15 -12.82
N SER A 196 3.19 12.75 -14.00
CA SER A 196 4.35 13.33 -14.69
C SER A 196 4.98 14.49 -13.91
N SER A 197 4.20 15.21 -13.12
CA SER A 197 4.71 16.28 -12.24
C SER A 197 5.23 15.76 -10.88
N GLY A 198 5.30 14.42 -10.68
CA GLY A 198 5.74 13.81 -9.42
C GLY A 198 4.75 13.97 -8.25
N ARG A 199 3.49 14.29 -8.54
CA ARG A 199 2.43 14.53 -7.55
C ARG A 199 1.60 13.29 -7.23
N ALA A 200 1.70 12.28 -8.07
CA ALA A 200 1.10 10.97 -7.90
C ALA A 200 2.05 9.90 -8.45
N ASN A 201 2.06 8.73 -7.84
CA ASN A 201 2.88 7.60 -8.29
C ASN A 201 2.05 6.52 -8.98
N GLY A 202 0.72 6.56 -8.83
CA GLY A 202 -0.19 5.60 -9.41
C GLY A 202 -1.62 6.13 -9.50
N ILE A 203 -2.52 5.27 -9.96
CA ILE A 203 -3.95 5.57 -10.17
C ILE A 203 -4.79 4.48 -9.53
N PHE A 204 -5.83 4.85 -8.78
CA PHE A 204 -6.91 3.94 -8.44
C PHE A 204 -8.22 4.44 -9.06
N TYR A 205 -8.78 3.67 -9.99
CA TYR A 205 -10.02 4.01 -10.68
C TYR A 205 -11.21 3.32 -10.00
N ALA A 206 -11.98 4.08 -9.24
CA ALA A 206 -13.12 3.58 -8.49
C ALA A 206 -14.44 3.77 -9.26
N LEU A 207 -15.23 2.70 -9.38
CA LEU A 207 -16.46 2.66 -10.15
C LEU A 207 -17.64 2.11 -9.33
N PRO A 208 -18.90 2.46 -9.68
CA PRO A 208 -20.03 2.05 -8.88
C PRO A 208 -20.27 0.54 -8.86
N THR A 209 -19.95 -0.17 -9.95
CA THR A 209 -20.26 -1.60 -10.09
C THR A 209 -19.05 -2.41 -10.56
N MET A 210 -19.07 -3.71 -10.28
CA MET A 210 -18.06 -4.64 -10.79
C MET A 210 -18.04 -4.73 -12.31
N ALA A 211 -19.21 -4.66 -12.97
CA ALA A 211 -19.30 -4.71 -14.42
C ALA A 211 -18.59 -3.51 -15.08
N THR A 212 -18.81 -2.31 -14.55
CA THR A 212 -18.11 -1.10 -15.02
C THR A 212 -16.62 -1.14 -14.70
N ALA A 213 -16.22 -1.72 -13.55
CA ALA A 213 -14.82 -1.90 -13.20
C ALA A 213 -14.11 -2.86 -14.17
N ASN A 214 -14.74 -3.97 -14.55
CA ASN A 214 -14.20 -4.90 -15.55
C ASN A 214 -14.01 -4.23 -16.91
N ALA A 215 -14.99 -3.47 -17.38
CA ALA A 215 -14.89 -2.73 -18.65
C ALA A 215 -13.76 -1.68 -18.61
N MET A 216 -13.61 -0.98 -17.47
CA MET A 216 -12.53 0.01 -17.29
C MET A 216 -11.16 -0.65 -17.20
N TYR A 217 -11.04 -1.81 -16.58
CA TYR A 217 -9.79 -2.57 -16.53
C TYR A 217 -9.25 -2.83 -17.93
N SER A 218 -10.09 -3.34 -18.86
CA SER A 218 -9.69 -3.56 -20.24
C SER A 218 -9.19 -2.29 -20.94
N ARG A 219 -9.85 -1.15 -20.70
CA ARG A 219 -9.42 0.14 -21.24
C ARG A 219 -8.08 0.62 -20.67
N LEU A 220 -7.82 0.37 -19.37
CA LEU A 220 -6.57 0.75 -18.73
C LEU A 220 -5.40 -0.11 -19.19
N VAL A 221 -5.60 -1.36 -19.61
CA VAL A 221 -4.57 -2.18 -20.24
C VAL A 221 -3.96 -1.46 -21.45
N ASP A 222 -4.79 -0.85 -22.30
CA ASP A 222 -4.34 -0.13 -23.51
C ASP A 222 -3.57 1.17 -23.18
N VAL A 223 -3.87 1.77 -22.04
CA VAL A 223 -3.26 3.04 -21.59
C VAL A 223 -2.00 2.80 -20.75
N LEU A 224 -1.91 1.63 -20.10
CA LEU A 224 -0.87 1.33 -19.11
C LEU A 224 0.55 1.58 -19.62
N SER A 225 0.87 1.09 -20.82
CA SER A 225 2.18 1.27 -21.45
C SER A 225 2.53 2.72 -21.77
N LYS A 226 1.54 3.60 -21.81
CA LYS A 226 1.69 5.03 -22.10
C LYS A 226 1.83 5.89 -20.83
N LEU A 227 1.45 5.32 -19.68
CA LEU A 227 1.62 5.99 -18.39
C LEU A 227 3.06 5.99 -17.92
N TYR A 228 3.83 4.97 -18.30
CA TYR A 228 5.18 4.72 -17.79
C TYR A 228 6.22 4.66 -18.91
N LEU A 229 7.49 4.81 -18.55
CA LEU A 229 8.58 4.69 -19.51
C LEU A 229 8.68 3.26 -20.09
N PRO A 230 9.12 3.11 -21.34
CA PRO A 230 9.43 1.80 -21.91
C PRO A 230 10.39 1.01 -21.00
N GLY A 231 10.14 -0.28 -20.85
CA GLY A 231 10.90 -1.15 -19.95
C GLY A 231 10.46 -1.10 -18.48
N SER A 232 9.63 -0.12 -18.06
CA SER A 232 8.97 -0.17 -16.78
C SER A 232 7.92 -1.28 -16.76
N LYS A 233 7.75 -1.91 -15.59
CA LYS A 233 6.83 -3.03 -15.42
C LYS A 233 5.76 -2.64 -14.38
N PRO A 234 4.80 -1.75 -14.71
CA PRO A 234 3.76 -1.34 -13.77
C PRO A 234 2.78 -2.47 -13.49
N SER A 235 2.34 -2.56 -12.24
CA SER A 235 1.28 -3.48 -11.84
C SER A 235 -0.10 -2.91 -12.20
N LEU A 236 -0.98 -3.73 -12.77
CA LEU A 236 -2.37 -3.41 -13.03
C LEU A 236 -3.27 -4.45 -12.36
N ILE A 237 -4.09 -4.03 -11.42
CA ILE A 237 -4.91 -4.92 -10.59
C ILE A 237 -6.39 -4.53 -10.65
N LEU A 238 -7.24 -5.56 -10.72
CA LEU A 238 -8.68 -5.44 -10.59
C LEU A 238 -9.11 -5.81 -9.16
N ALA A 239 -9.53 -4.81 -8.40
CA ALA A 239 -9.90 -4.94 -6.99
C ALA A 239 -11.41 -5.10 -6.83
N HIS A 240 -11.91 -6.33 -6.74
CA HIS A 240 -13.27 -6.62 -6.31
C HIS A 240 -13.39 -8.03 -5.71
N SER A 241 -14.51 -8.31 -5.06
CA SER A 241 -14.75 -9.56 -4.31
C SER A 241 -14.66 -10.85 -5.14
N ARG A 242 -14.74 -10.76 -6.47
CA ARG A 242 -14.64 -11.90 -7.42
C ARG A 242 -13.36 -11.89 -8.26
N SER A 243 -12.38 -11.07 -7.95
CA SER A 243 -11.12 -10.98 -8.71
C SER A 243 -10.37 -12.31 -8.79
N ARG A 244 -10.49 -13.16 -7.77
CA ARG A 244 -9.89 -14.51 -7.74
C ARG A 244 -10.37 -15.42 -8.89
N LEU A 245 -11.56 -15.18 -9.44
CA LEU A 245 -12.08 -15.95 -10.57
C LEU A 245 -11.46 -15.53 -11.92
N MET A 246 -10.73 -14.42 -11.95
CA MET A 246 -10.12 -13.84 -13.16
C MET A 246 -8.60 -14.03 -13.24
N GLU A 247 -7.98 -14.82 -12.36
CA GLU A 247 -6.54 -15.09 -12.37
C GLU A 247 -6.05 -15.61 -13.72
N GLY A 248 -6.86 -16.45 -14.39
CA GLY A 248 -6.57 -16.92 -15.75
C GLY A 248 -6.68 -15.83 -16.84
N PHE A 249 -7.35 -14.70 -16.55
CA PHE A 249 -7.50 -13.59 -17.48
C PHE A 249 -6.31 -12.62 -17.37
N THR A 250 -5.83 -12.37 -16.17
CA THR A 250 -4.65 -11.54 -15.91
C THR A 250 -3.40 -12.12 -16.55
N SER A 251 -3.17 -13.43 -16.43
CA SER A 251 -2.03 -14.09 -17.06
C SER A 251 -2.09 -14.01 -18.59
N LYS A 252 -3.27 -14.17 -19.20
CA LYS A 252 -3.44 -14.07 -20.66
C LYS A 252 -3.20 -12.66 -21.21
N ILE A 253 -3.57 -11.62 -20.45
CA ILE A 253 -3.30 -10.23 -20.88
C ILE A 253 -1.81 -9.94 -20.82
N TRP A 254 -1.12 -10.39 -19.77
CA TRP A 254 0.34 -10.27 -19.68
C TRP A 254 1.07 -11.08 -20.74
N ASP A 255 0.62 -12.28 -21.03
CA ASP A 255 1.16 -13.10 -22.11
C ASP A 255 1.02 -12.42 -23.49
N ASN A 256 -0.08 -11.71 -23.72
CA ASN A 256 -0.29 -10.95 -24.95
C ASN A 256 0.55 -9.66 -25.03
N LEU A 257 0.72 -8.95 -23.91
CA LEU A 257 1.61 -7.78 -23.83
C LEU A 257 3.08 -8.17 -23.98
N LEU A 258 3.48 -9.34 -23.47
CA LEU A 258 4.84 -9.87 -23.59
C LEU A 258 5.14 -10.43 -24.98
N LYS A 259 4.15 -10.99 -25.68
CA LYS A 259 4.30 -11.50 -27.05
C LYS A 259 4.55 -10.41 -28.10
N GLY A 260 4.25 -9.16 -27.78
CA GLY A 260 4.58 -7.99 -28.62
C GLY A 260 6.04 -7.52 -28.53
N SER A 261 6.83 -8.06 -27.59
CA SER A 261 8.24 -7.71 -27.38
C SER A 261 9.09 -8.98 -27.37
N SER A 262 9.77 -9.24 -28.48
CA SER A 262 10.53 -10.47 -28.76
C SER A 262 11.85 -10.65 -27.99
N GLU A 263 12.06 -10.00 -26.84
CA GLU A 263 13.32 -10.05 -26.09
C GLU A 263 13.14 -10.13 -24.56
N PHE A 264 12.38 -11.11 -24.05
CA PHE A 264 12.34 -11.33 -22.58
C PHE A 264 12.60 -12.80 -22.24
N ASN A 265 13.88 -13.13 -22.08
CA ASN A 265 14.33 -14.38 -21.47
C ASN A 265 14.45 -14.20 -19.95
N ASN A 266 13.82 -15.12 -19.18
CA ASN A 266 14.07 -15.49 -17.78
C ASN A 266 13.50 -14.64 -16.61
N GLU A 267 12.76 -13.55 -16.80
CA GLU A 267 12.21 -12.77 -15.67
C GLU A 267 10.68 -12.96 -15.42
N THR A 268 10.04 -13.78 -16.23
CA THR A 268 8.58 -14.00 -16.19
C THR A 268 8.03 -14.55 -14.86
N PRO A 269 8.75 -15.46 -14.12
CA PRO A 269 8.22 -16.04 -12.89
C PRO A 269 8.08 -15.04 -11.72
N VAL A 270 9.01 -14.09 -11.61
CA VAL A 270 9.04 -13.11 -10.52
C VAL A 270 7.89 -12.10 -10.64
N TYR A 271 7.61 -11.69 -11.88
CA TYR A 271 6.56 -10.72 -12.18
C TYR A 271 5.16 -11.27 -11.95
N ALA A 272 4.93 -12.50 -12.39
CA ALA A 272 3.69 -13.23 -12.14
C ALA A 272 3.46 -13.44 -10.63
N GLY A 273 4.51 -13.69 -9.87
CA GLY A 273 4.45 -13.82 -8.41
C GLY A 273 4.06 -12.52 -7.70
N CYS A 274 4.55 -11.37 -8.15
CA CYS A 274 4.20 -10.07 -7.58
C CYS A 274 2.74 -9.69 -7.89
N ALA A 275 2.29 -9.86 -9.13
CA ALA A 275 0.90 -9.62 -9.52
C ALA A 275 -0.06 -10.54 -8.74
N SER A 276 0.31 -11.81 -8.54
CA SER A 276 -0.44 -12.77 -7.73
C SER A 276 -0.55 -12.31 -6.28
N TRP A 277 0.54 -11.82 -5.67
CA TRP A 277 0.52 -11.33 -4.30
C TRP A 277 -0.40 -10.12 -4.10
N PHE A 278 -0.42 -9.17 -5.04
CA PHE A 278 -1.37 -8.05 -5.01
C PHE A 278 -2.83 -8.50 -5.18
N ALA A 279 -3.07 -9.55 -5.95
CA ALA A 279 -4.41 -10.09 -6.20
C ALA A 279 -4.97 -10.93 -5.05
N GLU A 280 -4.15 -11.38 -4.09
CA GLU A 280 -4.57 -12.21 -2.96
C GLU A 280 -5.64 -11.57 -2.08
N SER A 281 -5.67 -10.24 -2.01
CA SER A 281 -6.73 -9.52 -1.29
C SER A 281 -7.04 -8.18 -1.96
N SER A 282 -8.30 -7.76 -1.90
CA SER A 282 -8.75 -6.45 -2.38
C SER A 282 -8.04 -5.27 -1.69
N LYS A 283 -7.45 -5.50 -0.52
CA LYS A 283 -6.66 -4.51 0.23
C LYS A 283 -5.28 -4.32 -0.37
N LYS A 284 -4.61 -5.42 -0.72
CA LYS A 284 -3.30 -5.40 -1.39
C LYS A 284 -3.40 -4.75 -2.78
N ALA A 285 -4.56 -4.86 -3.43
CA ALA A 285 -4.80 -4.24 -4.73
C ALA A 285 -4.67 -2.70 -4.74
N LEU A 286 -4.85 -2.05 -3.58
CA LEU A 286 -4.63 -0.60 -3.44
C LEU A 286 -3.15 -0.20 -3.46
N LEU A 287 -2.23 -1.15 -3.36
CA LEU A 287 -0.78 -0.95 -3.46
C LEU A 287 -0.26 -1.03 -4.89
N ALA A 288 -1.09 -1.48 -5.83
CA ALA A 288 -0.71 -1.56 -7.24
C ALA A 288 -0.48 -0.16 -7.83
N ASP A 289 0.40 -0.07 -8.83
CA ASP A 289 0.66 1.19 -9.55
C ASP A 289 -0.60 1.69 -10.26
N VAL A 290 -1.40 0.77 -10.80
CA VAL A 290 -2.72 1.07 -11.36
C VAL A 290 -3.73 0.06 -10.81
N GLY A 291 -4.72 0.55 -10.08
CA GLY A 291 -5.82 -0.23 -9.54
C GLY A 291 -7.15 0.16 -10.17
N VAL A 292 -8.01 -0.82 -10.40
CA VAL A 292 -9.41 -0.62 -10.78
C VAL A 292 -10.28 -1.38 -9.81
N GLY A 293 -11.34 -0.76 -9.33
CA GLY A 293 -12.22 -1.44 -8.39
C GLY A 293 -13.54 -0.74 -8.19
N THR A 294 -14.31 -1.20 -7.23
CA THR A 294 -15.54 -0.52 -6.83
C THR A 294 -15.24 0.63 -5.87
N ILE A 295 -16.18 1.59 -5.80
CA ILE A 295 -16.10 2.70 -4.84
C ILE A 295 -15.97 2.19 -3.40
N ASP A 296 -16.67 1.10 -3.06
CA ASP A 296 -16.58 0.49 -1.74
C ASP A 296 -15.14 0.07 -1.40
N GLN A 297 -14.39 -0.47 -2.36
CA GLN A 297 -12.99 -0.85 -2.16
C GLN A 297 -12.10 0.37 -1.91
N ALA A 298 -12.30 1.44 -2.67
CA ALA A 298 -11.59 2.69 -2.43
C ALA A 298 -11.91 3.27 -1.05
N LEU A 299 -13.19 3.29 -0.65
CA LEU A 299 -13.65 3.79 0.64
C LEU A 299 -13.10 2.95 1.80
N MET A 300 -13.04 1.62 1.66
CA MET A 300 -12.42 0.74 2.67
C MET A 300 -10.95 1.08 2.92
N GLY A 301 -10.24 1.59 1.93
CA GLY A 301 -8.86 2.06 2.07
C GLY A 301 -8.73 3.37 2.85
N VAL A 302 -9.75 4.23 2.89
CA VAL A 302 -9.68 5.58 3.45
C VAL A 302 -10.56 5.80 4.68
N LEU A 303 -11.58 4.97 4.90
CA LEU A 303 -12.47 5.10 6.06
C LEU A 303 -11.87 4.46 7.32
N GLN A 304 -12.14 5.09 8.47
CA GLN A 304 -11.68 4.64 9.79
C GLN A 304 -12.54 3.48 10.32
N PHE A 305 -12.61 2.37 9.60
CA PHE A 305 -13.27 1.16 10.08
C PHE A 305 -12.27 0.13 10.65
N ARG A 306 -12.80 -0.93 11.27
CA ARG A 306 -12.07 -2.00 11.98
C ARG A 306 -10.91 -2.65 11.19
N HIS A 307 -10.78 -2.35 9.94
CA HIS A 307 -9.70 -2.82 9.10
C HIS A 307 -8.94 -1.60 8.59
N ASN A 308 -8.13 -1.01 9.47
CA ASN A 308 -7.18 0.03 9.08
C ASN A 308 -6.26 -0.52 8.01
N ASN A 309 -6.60 -0.22 6.79
CA ASN A 309 -5.83 -0.64 5.66
C ASN A 309 -4.91 0.49 5.25
N LEU A 310 -3.87 0.06 4.59
CA LEU A 310 -2.91 0.90 3.89
C LEU A 310 -3.55 2.20 3.41
N ARG A 311 -3.13 3.29 3.97
CA ARG A 311 -3.50 4.65 3.61
C ARG A 311 -2.30 5.38 3.04
#